data_764e614e0d723e84d88c8fcf9c97abbd
#
_entry.id   764e614e0d723e84d88c8fcf9c97abbd
#
_cell.length_a   1.000
_cell.length_b   1.000
_cell.length_c   1.000
_cell.angle_alpha   90.00
_cell.angle_beta   90.00
_cell.angle_gamma   90.00
#
_symmetry.space_group_name_H-M   'P 1'
#
loop_
_entity.id
_entity.type
_entity.pdbx_description
1 polymer ?
#
loop_
_entity_poly.entity_id
_entity_poly.type
_entity_poly.pdbx_seq_one_letter_code
_entity_poly.pdbx_strand_id
1 'polypeptide(L)'
;ERINKKQIFIFSFFSFYFIWKTLAPLSINDLGSNVILSLGFLASSILIFGNFWKSGDYRIYTLFTGMAVLFYIFGDFLWVSHNMLYSSEPGLLHISSAFYALQGILFCIAAINVIIRMSGRFERIESGADAFIIAGLVIYIAWKLFLGNAALTAIENPAERYVLFLYVFIDFVLIFSVSVISHIGRNDFADRLNSLA
;
A
#
# COMPACT_ATOMS: atom_id res chain seq x y z
N GLU A 1 29.84 -2.63 -4.41
CA GLU A 1 28.40 -2.95 -4.65
C GLU A 1 27.95 -2.22 -5.88
N ARG A 2 27.59 -2.93 -6.94
CA ARG A 2 27.05 -2.29 -8.15
C ARG A 2 25.59 -1.93 -7.89
N ILE A 3 25.29 -0.65 -7.78
CA ILE A 3 23.92 -0.15 -7.69
C ILE A 3 23.12 -0.70 -8.88
N ASN A 4 22.05 -1.42 -8.59
CA ASN A 4 21.21 -2.05 -9.61
C ASN A 4 20.46 -0.94 -10.39
N LYS A 5 20.41 -1.04 -11.72
CA LYS A 5 19.67 -0.09 -12.58
C LYS A 5 18.24 0.18 -12.12
N LYS A 6 17.57 -0.85 -11.53
CA LYS A 6 16.22 -0.71 -10.95
C LYS A 6 16.22 0.20 -9.72
N GLN A 7 17.24 0.14 -8.86
CA GLN A 7 17.35 1.00 -7.68
C GLN A 7 17.60 2.46 -8.08
N ILE A 8 18.44 2.67 -9.10
CA ILE A 8 18.68 4.02 -9.66
C ILE A 8 17.36 4.59 -10.19
N PHE A 9 16.59 3.81 -10.97
CA PHE A 9 15.30 4.25 -11.51
C PHE A 9 14.31 4.64 -10.41
N ILE A 10 14.14 3.78 -9.40
CA ILE A 10 13.24 4.02 -8.26
C ILE A 10 13.67 5.31 -7.53
N PHE A 11 14.95 5.43 -7.19
CA PHE A 11 15.46 6.62 -6.50
C PHE A 11 15.27 7.90 -7.31
N SER A 12 15.59 7.87 -8.62
CA SER A 12 15.40 9.00 -9.52
C SER A 12 13.93 9.41 -9.64
N PHE A 13 13.01 8.42 -9.72
CA PHE A 13 11.58 8.69 -9.78
C PHE A 13 11.07 9.39 -8.52
N PHE A 14 11.41 8.87 -7.33
CA PHE A 14 10.99 9.49 -6.06
C PHE A 14 11.63 10.87 -5.86
N SER A 15 12.90 11.05 -6.25
CA SER A 15 13.57 12.36 -6.19
C SER A 15 12.87 13.36 -7.11
N PHE A 16 12.53 12.96 -8.34
CA PHE A 16 11.80 13.81 -9.28
C PHE A 16 10.41 14.17 -8.74
N TYR A 17 9.65 13.19 -8.23
CA TYR A 17 8.35 13.43 -7.62
C TYR A 17 8.42 14.41 -6.44
N PHE A 18 9.41 14.23 -5.56
CA PHE A 18 9.61 15.11 -4.41
C PHE A 18 9.96 16.54 -4.84
N ILE A 19 10.86 16.69 -5.82
CA ILE A 19 11.21 17.99 -6.40
C ILE A 19 9.98 18.66 -7.02
N TRP A 20 9.20 17.90 -7.80
CA TRP A 20 7.94 18.39 -8.37
C TRP A 20 6.99 18.89 -7.28
N LYS A 21 6.72 18.06 -6.26
CA LYS A 21 5.79 18.41 -5.17
C LYS A 21 6.21 19.65 -4.39
N THR A 22 7.52 19.94 -4.33
CA THR A 22 8.08 21.06 -3.59
C THR A 22 8.14 22.34 -4.43
N LEU A 23 8.43 22.23 -5.73
CA LEU A 23 8.73 23.39 -6.58
C LEU A 23 7.60 23.77 -7.54
N ALA A 24 6.65 22.87 -7.83
CA ALA A 24 5.57 23.18 -8.76
C ALA A 24 4.59 24.22 -8.17
N PRO A 25 4.09 25.14 -9.00
CA PRO A 25 3.04 26.08 -8.58
C PRO A 25 1.81 25.37 -8.03
N LEU A 26 1.18 25.93 -6.99
CA LEU A 26 0.02 25.33 -6.33
C LEU A 26 -1.12 25.00 -7.31
N SER A 27 -1.31 25.82 -8.35
CA SER A 27 -2.37 25.61 -9.34
C SER A 27 -2.25 24.35 -10.19
N ILE A 28 -1.03 23.81 -10.36
CA ILE A 28 -0.78 22.62 -11.17
C ILE A 28 -0.17 21.46 -10.35
N ASN A 29 0.18 21.72 -9.10
CA ASN A 29 0.89 20.76 -8.25
C ASN A 29 0.08 19.49 -8.03
N ASP A 30 -1.19 19.60 -7.69
CA ASP A 30 -2.00 18.43 -7.34
C ASP A 30 -2.30 17.58 -8.56
N LEU A 31 -2.71 18.19 -9.68
CA LEU A 31 -2.92 17.47 -10.92
C LEU A 31 -1.63 16.81 -11.44
N GLY A 32 -0.54 17.57 -11.49
CA GLY A 32 0.75 17.07 -11.94
C GLY A 32 1.30 15.97 -11.03
N SER A 33 1.12 16.10 -9.72
CA SER A 33 1.51 15.07 -8.75
C SER A 33 0.76 13.76 -8.98
N ASN A 34 -0.55 13.82 -9.20
CA ASN A 34 -1.37 12.64 -9.45
C ASN A 34 -0.99 11.97 -10.77
N VAL A 35 -0.75 12.75 -11.84
CA VAL A 35 -0.28 12.20 -13.13
C VAL A 35 1.09 11.51 -12.98
N ILE A 36 2.04 12.14 -12.30
CA ILE A 36 3.38 11.55 -12.08
C ILE A 36 3.26 10.24 -11.28
N LEU A 37 2.48 10.23 -10.20
CA LEU A 37 2.26 9.03 -9.39
C LEU A 37 1.61 7.91 -10.20
N SER A 38 0.54 8.21 -10.96
CA SER A 38 -0.15 7.23 -11.80
C SER A 38 0.78 6.63 -12.86
N LEU A 39 1.66 7.42 -13.48
CA LEU A 39 2.68 6.91 -14.39
C LEU A 39 3.70 6.01 -13.68
N GLY A 40 4.12 6.36 -12.47
CA GLY A 40 4.99 5.52 -11.65
C GLY A 40 4.35 4.19 -11.29
N PHE A 41 3.09 4.20 -10.89
CA PHE A 41 2.33 2.99 -10.61
C PHE A 41 2.10 2.14 -11.85
N LEU A 42 1.81 2.76 -13.00
CA LEU A 42 1.68 2.04 -14.27
C LEU A 42 3.00 1.34 -14.65
N ALA A 43 4.12 2.03 -14.56
CA ALA A 43 5.44 1.44 -14.80
C ALA A 43 5.74 0.30 -13.82
N SER A 44 5.38 0.47 -12.54
CA SER A 44 5.51 -0.58 -11.51
C SER A 44 4.66 -1.80 -11.84
N SER A 45 3.41 -1.60 -12.28
CA SER A 45 2.50 -2.65 -12.69
C SER A 45 3.07 -3.47 -13.85
N ILE A 46 3.58 -2.79 -14.88
CA ILE A 46 4.22 -3.43 -16.03
C ILE A 46 5.42 -4.28 -15.59
N LEU A 47 6.27 -3.76 -14.69
CA LEU A 47 7.41 -4.50 -14.16
C LEU A 47 6.98 -5.72 -13.33
N ILE A 48 5.93 -5.60 -12.52
CA ILE A 48 5.38 -6.68 -11.71
C ILE A 48 4.84 -7.78 -12.63
N PHE A 49 3.99 -7.45 -13.59
CA PHE A 49 3.44 -8.44 -14.54
C PHE A 49 4.51 -9.02 -15.46
N GLY A 50 5.51 -8.23 -15.88
CA GLY A 50 6.66 -8.73 -16.65
C GLY A 50 7.49 -9.79 -15.90
N ASN A 51 7.48 -9.76 -14.57
CA ASN A 51 8.13 -10.76 -13.74
C ASN A 51 7.21 -11.93 -13.34
N PHE A 52 5.91 -11.89 -13.65
CA PHE A 52 4.93 -12.89 -13.24
C PHE A 52 5.35 -14.32 -13.60
N TRP A 53 5.77 -14.54 -14.85
CA TRP A 53 6.19 -15.87 -15.34
C TRP A 53 7.50 -16.37 -14.71
N LYS A 54 8.31 -15.45 -14.19
CA LYS A 54 9.60 -15.74 -13.56
C LYS A 54 9.50 -15.92 -12.04
N SER A 55 8.38 -15.54 -11.43
CA SER A 55 8.23 -15.48 -9.98
C SER A 55 8.01 -16.84 -9.30
N GLY A 56 7.92 -17.95 -10.06
CA GLY A 56 7.85 -19.31 -9.50
C GLY A 56 6.72 -19.44 -8.46
N ASP A 57 7.10 -19.79 -7.24
CA ASP A 57 6.15 -19.98 -6.13
C ASP A 57 5.44 -18.70 -5.68
N TYR A 58 5.98 -17.53 -6.02
CA TYR A 58 5.39 -16.23 -5.68
C TYR A 58 4.45 -15.66 -6.77
N ARG A 59 4.01 -16.47 -7.75
CA ARG A 59 3.12 -16.02 -8.82
C ARG A 59 1.84 -15.38 -8.31
N ILE A 60 1.23 -16.00 -7.30
CA ILE A 60 -0.01 -15.48 -6.68
C ILE A 60 0.22 -14.11 -6.07
N TYR A 61 1.29 -13.94 -5.30
CA TYR A 61 1.70 -12.64 -4.77
C TYR A 61 1.89 -11.60 -5.88
N THR A 62 2.64 -11.95 -6.92
CA THR A 62 2.92 -11.04 -8.05
C THR A 62 1.63 -10.64 -8.78
N LEU A 63 0.70 -11.60 -8.97
CA LEU A 63 -0.58 -11.34 -9.61
C LEU A 63 -1.42 -10.35 -8.79
N PHE A 64 -1.66 -10.66 -7.52
CA PHE A 64 -2.49 -9.81 -6.67
C PHE A 64 -1.88 -8.44 -6.43
N THR A 65 -0.57 -8.35 -6.28
CA THR A 65 0.14 -7.06 -6.19
C THR A 65 -0.01 -6.24 -7.47
N GLY A 66 0.16 -6.86 -8.63
CA GLY A 66 -0.03 -6.18 -9.92
C GLY A 66 -1.47 -5.70 -10.13
N MET A 67 -2.45 -6.54 -9.79
CA MET A 67 -3.86 -6.16 -9.85
C MET A 67 -4.17 -5.02 -8.87
N ALA A 68 -3.66 -5.06 -7.64
CA ALA A 68 -3.85 -4.00 -6.66
C ALA A 68 -3.37 -2.64 -7.19
N VAL A 69 -2.19 -2.61 -7.81
CA VAL A 69 -1.66 -1.38 -8.41
C VAL A 69 -2.54 -0.89 -9.56
N LEU A 70 -3.09 -1.78 -10.39
CA LEU A 70 -4.05 -1.37 -11.44
C LEU A 70 -5.32 -0.79 -10.86
N PHE A 71 -5.91 -1.41 -9.82
CA PHE A 71 -7.10 -0.87 -9.15
C PHE A 71 -6.85 0.50 -8.54
N TYR A 72 -5.65 0.73 -7.97
CA TYR A 72 -5.24 2.06 -7.52
C TYR A 72 -5.29 3.09 -8.66
N ILE A 73 -4.68 2.77 -9.82
CA ILE A 73 -4.64 3.67 -10.98
C ILE A 73 -6.06 4.01 -11.46
N PHE A 74 -6.96 3.01 -11.52
CA PHE A 74 -8.35 3.23 -11.88
C PHE A 74 -9.09 4.11 -10.86
N GLY A 75 -8.87 3.86 -9.56
CA GLY A 75 -9.42 4.69 -8.49
C GLY A 75 -8.96 6.13 -8.60
N ASP A 76 -7.66 6.34 -8.81
CA ASP A 76 -7.05 7.66 -8.97
C ASP A 76 -7.56 8.40 -10.21
N PHE A 77 -7.67 7.69 -11.34
CA PHE A 77 -8.26 8.24 -12.56
C PHE A 77 -9.71 8.71 -12.35
N LEU A 78 -10.53 7.90 -11.69
CA LEU A 78 -11.93 8.26 -11.40
C LEU A 78 -12.03 9.44 -10.43
N TRP A 79 -11.15 9.48 -9.42
CA TRP A 79 -11.07 10.58 -8.45
C TRP A 79 -10.69 11.89 -9.13
N VAL A 80 -9.64 11.89 -9.94
CA VAL A 80 -9.16 13.07 -10.69
C VAL A 80 -10.23 13.54 -11.68
N SER A 81 -10.88 12.61 -12.41
CA SER A 81 -11.93 12.93 -13.36
C SER A 81 -13.12 13.59 -12.68
N HIS A 82 -13.54 13.10 -11.51
CA HIS A 82 -14.62 13.72 -10.73
C HIS A 82 -14.25 15.13 -10.30
N ASN A 83 -13.06 15.31 -9.74
CA ASN A 83 -12.58 16.61 -9.27
C ASN A 83 -12.51 17.64 -10.42
N MET A 84 -12.07 17.22 -11.60
CA MET A 84 -12.04 18.08 -12.80
C MET A 84 -13.43 18.48 -13.28
N LEU A 85 -14.39 17.54 -13.25
CA LEU A 85 -15.75 17.80 -13.78
C LEU A 85 -16.59 18.62 -12.83
N TYR A 86 -16.45 18.40 -11.53
CA TYR A 86 -17.34 19.01 -10.52
C TYR A 86 -16.64 20.04 -9.64
N SER A 87 -15.33 20.26 -9.81
CA SER A 87 -14.51 21.17 -8.99
C SER A 87 -14.68 20.92 -7.48
N SER A 88 -14.94 19.68 -7.09
CA SER A 88 -15.16 19.23 -5.72
C SER A 88 -14.53 17.86 -5.50
N GLU A 89 -14.05 17.62 -4.29
CA GLU A 89 -13.54 16.29 -3.94
C GLU A 89 -14.69 15.28 -3.87
N PRO A 90 -14.49 14.06 -4.43
CA PRO A 90 -15.49 13.01 -4.31
C PRO A 90 -15.63 12.56 -2.84
N GLY A 91 -16.86 12.35 -2.40
CA GLY A 91 -17.15 11.82 -1.07
C GLY A 91 -16.68 10.36 -0.90
N LEU A 92 -16.70 9.86 0.34
CA LEU A 92 -16.28 8.49 0.66
C LEU A 92 -17.10 7.39 -0.03
N LEU A 93 -18.34 7.68 -0.45
CA LEU A 93 -19.20 6.75 -1.19
C LEU A 93 -19.01 6.81 -2.71
N HIS A 94 -18.05 7.58 -3.20
CA HIS A 94 -17.75 7.63 -4.63
C HIS A 94 -17.15 6.30 -5.12
N ILE A 95 -17.38 5.98 -6.39
CA ILE A 95 -16.92 4.74 -7.01
C ILE A 95 -15.39 4.56 -6.92
N SER A 96 -14.61 5.63 -6.91
CA SER A 96 -13.15 5.58 -6.68
C SER A 96 -12.79 4.92 -5.35
N SER A 97 -13.59 5.14 -4.31
CA SER A 97 -13.38 4.52 -3.00
C SER A 97 -13.52 2.99 -3.03
N ALA A 98 -14.43 2.47 -3.87
CA ALA A 98 -14.54 1.03 -4.07
C ALA A 98 -13.26 0.44 -4.71
N PHE A 99 -12.66 1.16 -5.67
CA PHE A 99 -11.40 0.75 -6.29
C PHE A 99 -10.24 0.79 -5.29
N TYR A 100 -10.14 1.79 -4.43
CA TYR A 100 -9.13 1.86 -3.37
C TYR A 100 -9.32 0.76 -2.32
N ALA A 101 -10.57 0.44 -1.95
CA ALA A 101 -10.86 -0.69 -1.05
C ALA A 101 -10.43 -2.02 -1.67
N LEU A 102 -10.76 -2.26 -2.96
CA LEU A 102 -10.33 -3.46 -3.70
C LEU A 102 -8.81 -3.56 -3.79
N GLN A 103 -8.11 -2.46 -4.06
CA GLN A 103 -6.65 -2.40 -4.01
C GLN A 103 -6.12 -2.89 -2.66
N GLY A 104 -6.64 -2.36 -1.56
CA GLY A 104 -6.21 -2.72 -0.21
C GLY A 104 -6.46 -4.21 0.08
N ILE A 105 -7.62 -4.74 -0.27
CA ILE A 105 -7.96 -6.16 -0.13
C ILE A 105 -7.00 -7.04 -0.92
N LEU A 106 -6.67 -6.68 -2.16
CA LEU A 106 -5.74 -7.44 -3.00
C LEU A 106 -4.32 -7.42 -2.44
N PHE A 107 -3.86 -6.30 -1.88
CA PHE A 107 -2.59 -6.25 -1.16
C PHE A 107 -2.61 -7.14 0.10
N CYS A 108 -3.70 -7.16 0.87
CA CYS A 108 -3.84 -8.07 2.00
C CYS A 108 -3.73 -9.54 1.58
N ILE A 109 -4.41 -9.93 0.50
CA ILE A 109 -4.33 -11.30 -0.06
C ILE A 109 -2.90 -11.62 -0.49
N ALA A 110 -2.23 -10.69 -1.17
CA ALA A 110 -0.84 -10.84 -1.58
C ALA A 110 0.08 -11.05 -0.38
N ALA A 111 -0.02 -10.22 0.64
CA ALA A 111 0.80 -10.28 1.85
C ALA A 111 0.56 -11.57 2.64
N ILE A 112 -0.70 -11.98 2.84
CA ILE A 112 -1.05 -13.24 3.50
C ILE A 112 -0.46 -14.44 2.74
N ASN A 113 -0.50 -14.41 1.40
CA ASN A 113 0.09 -15.47 0.58
C ASN A 113 1.61 -15.60 0.81
N VAL A 114 2.31 -14.46 0.96
CA VAL A 114 3.75 -14.45 1.30
C VAL A 114 3.98 -15.07 2.68
N ILE A 115 3.21 -14.65 3.69
CA ILE A 115 3.34 -15.17 5.06
C ILE A 115 3.15 -16.70 5.10
N ILE A 116 2.13 -17.21 4.40
CA ILE A 116 1.85 -18.65 4.35
C ILE A 116 3.03 -19.43 3.74
N ARG A 117 3.75 -18.84 2.79
CA ARG A 117 4.85 -19.51 2.07
C ARG A 117 6.20 -19.38 2.74
N MET A 118 6.44 -18.29 3.47
CA MET A 118 7.76 -17.98 4.02
C MET A 118 8.05 -18.67 5.36
N SER A 119 7.02 -19.07 6.12
CA SER A 119 7.26 -19.45 7.52
C SER A 119 6.73 -20.83 7.91
N GLY A 120 7.43 -21.48 8.83
CA GLY A 120 6.94 -22.62 9.60
C GLY A 120 5.75 -22.23 10.50
N ARG A 121 5.02 -23.23 11.01
CA ARG A 121 3.79 -22.99 11.80
C ARG A 121 4.08 -22.22 13.11
N PHE A 122 5.15 -22.53 13.78
CA PHE A 122 5.51 -21.90 15.08
C PHE A 122 5.99 -20.47 14.89
N GLU A 123 6.86 -20.21 13.91
CA GLU A 123 7.35 -18.87 13.57
C GLU A 123 6.22 -17.93 13.21
N ARG A 124 5.18 -18.44 12.52
CA ARG A 124 3.97 -17.64 12.20
C ARG A 124 3.22 -17.19 13.43
N ILE A 125 3.10 -18.04 14.47
CA ILE A 125 2.35 -17.71 15.69
C ILE A 125 3.12 -16.66 16.50
N GLU A 126 4.42 -16.84 16.70
CA GLU A 126 5.26 -15.92 17.46
C GLU A 126 5.34 -14.54 16.77
N SER A 127 5.76 -14.53 15.50
CA SER A 127 5.81 -13.31 14.70
C SER A 127 4.44 -12.64 14.55
N GLY A 128 3.36 -13.42 14.56
CA GLY A 128 2.00 -12.93 14.50
C GLY A 128 1.58 -12.19 15.77
N ALA A 129 1.97 -12.68 16.94
CA ALA A 129 1.66 -12.02 18.22
C ALA A 129 2.34 -10.65 18.31
N ASP A 130 3.65 -10.58 17.98
CA ASP A 130 4.41 -9.33 17.98
C ASP A 130 3.87 -8.33 16.96
N ALA A 131 3.59 -8.80 15.74
CA ALA A 131 3.04 -7.97 14.69
C ALA A 131 1.65 -7.44 15.05
N PHE A 132 0.81 -8.22 15.75
CA PHE A 132 -0.51 -7.77 16.21
C PHE A 132 -0.40 -6.62 17.21
N ILE A 133 0.54 -6.70 18.14
CA ILE A 133 0.79 -5.63 19.11
C ILE A 133 1.26 -4.37 18.39
N ILE A 134 2.22 -4.49 17.46
CA ILE A 134 2.76 -3.36 16.70
C ILE A 134 1.65 -2.71 15.86
N ALA A 135 0.91 -3.50 15.08
CA ALA A 135 -0.16 -2.99 14.24
C ALA A 135 -1.27 -2.32 15.06
N GLY A 136 -1.67 -2.94 16.18
CA GLY A 136 -2.66 -2.38 17.10
C GLY A 136 -2.20 -1.05 17.70
N LEU A 137 -0.94 -0.95 18.11
CA LEU A 137 -0.36 0.29 18.66
C LEU A 137 -0.33 1.40 17.59
N VAL A 138 0.13 1.10 16.38
CA VAL A 138 0.19 2.09 15.27
C VAL A 138 -1.21 2.59 14.94
N ILE A 139 -2.19 1.70 14.79
CA ILE A 139 -3.59 2.08 14.53
C ILE A 139 -4.17 2.88 15.69
N TYR A 140 -3.92 2.49 16.94
CA TYR A 140 -4.39 3.23 18.10
C TYR A 140 -3.82 4.68 18.14
N ILE A 141 -2.53 4.83 17.85
CA ILE A 141 -1.89 6.15 17.79
C ILE A 141 -2.48 6.96 16.63
N ALA A 142 -2.59 6.38 15.43
CA ALA A 142 -3.17 7.03 14.27
C ALA A 142 -4.62 7.46 14.53
N TRP A 143 -5.42 6.60 15.14
CA TRP A 143 -6.78 6.91 15.57
C TRP A 143 -6.84 8.10 16.53
N LYS A 144 -6.01 8.08 17.56
CA LYS A 144 -5.97 9.16 18.58
C LYS A 144 -5.50 10.49 18.01
N LEU A 145 -4.49 10.49 17.12
CA LEU A 145 -3.89 11.71 16.61
C LEU A 145 -4.66 12.32 15.44
N PHE A 146 -5.17 11.48 14.53
CA PHE A 146 -5.68 11.92 13.22
C PHE A 146 -7.18 11.69 13.01
N LEU A 147 -7.72 10.59 13.52
CA LEU A 147 -9.08 10.17 13.23
C LEU A 147 -10.06 10.42 14.40
N GLY A 148 -9.61 10.55 15.60
CA GLY A 148 -10.36 10.68 16.86
C GLY A 148 -11.82 11.20 16.76
N ASN A 149 -12.26 11.95 17.71
CA ASN A 149 -13.65 12.43 17.76
C ASN A 149 -14.03 13.33 16.55
N ALA A 150 -13.07 14.03 15.94
CA ALA A 150 -13.34 14.97 14.85
C ALA A 150 -13.84 14.25 13.59
N ALA A 151 -13.23 13.12 13.19
CA ALA A 151 -13.66 12.41 11.98
C ALA A 151 -15.03 11.73 12.16
N LEU A 152 -15.29 11.13 13.33
CA LEU A 152 -16.57 10.47 13.59
C LEU A 152 -17.73 11.45 13.74
N THR A 153 -17.49 12.65 14.26
CA THR A 153 -18.53 13.68 14.41
C THR A 153 -18.79 14.45 13.11
N ALA A 154 -17.79 14.55 12.23
CA ALA A 154 -17.94 15.23 10.93
C ALA A 154 -18.68 14.39 9.88
N ILE A 155 -18.70 13.06 10.04
CA ILE A 155 -19.37 12.17 9.08
C ILE A 155 -20.81 11.92 9.55
N GLU A 156 -21.77 12.58 8.92
CA GLU A 156 -23.19 12.40 9.24
C GLU A 156 -23.76 11.08 8.67
N ASN A 157 -23.29 10.66 7.49
CA ASN A 157 -23.80 9.50 6.80
C ASN A 157 -23.25 8.19 7.39
N PRO A 158 -24.09 7.28 7.91
CA PRO A 158 -23.64 5.99 8.47
C PRO A 158 -22.87 5.14 7.46
N ALA A 159 -23.24 5.15 6.18
CA ALA A 159 -22.54 4.37 5.15
C ALA A 159 -21.09 4.84 4.96
N GLU A 160 -20.82 6.14 5.07
CA GLU A 160 -19.46 6.68 5.00
C GLU A 160 -18.61 6.24 6.21
N ARG A 161 -19.23 6.13 7.39
CA ARG A 161 -18.56 5.59 8.58
C ARG A 161 -18.12 4.13 8.37
N TYR A 162 -18.97 3.29 7.74
CA TYR A 162 -18.59 1.92 7.42
C TYR A 162 -17.43 1.85 6.43
N VAL A 163 -17.42 2.71 5.41
CA VAL A 163 -16.29 2.79 4.46
C VAL A 163 -15.00 3.20 5.18
N LEU A 164 -15.07 4.19 6.07
CA LEU A 164 -13.91 4.59 6.88
C LEU A 164 -13.38 3.44 7.74
N PHE A 165 -14.27 2.71 8.43
CA PHE A 165 -13.87 1.55 9.21
C PHE A 165 -13.26 0.43 8.37
N LEU A 166 -13.78 0.21 7.16
CA LEU A 166 -13.20 -0.75 6.22
C LEU A 166 -11.76 -0.38 5.85
N TYR A 167 -11.48 0.90 5.56
CA TYR A 167 -10.13 1.36 5.28
C TYR A 167 -9.20 1.15 6.48
N VAL A 168 -9.62 1.56 7.68
CA VAL A 168 -8.83 1.35 8.90
C VAL A 168 -8.53 -0.14 9.12
N PHE A 169 -9.51 -1.02 8.86
CA PHE A 169 -9.31 -2.46 8.96
C PHE A 169 -8.32 -3.00 7.92
N ILE A 170 -8.43 -2.55 6.67
CA ILE A 170 -7.48 -2.90 5.60
C ILE A 170 -6.07 -2.46 5.98
N ASP A 171 -5.90 -1.22 6.45
CA ASP A 171 -4.60 -0.69 6.88
C ASP A 171 -4.02 -1.49 8.04
N PHE A 172 -4.87 -1.88 9.01
CA PHE A 172 -4.46 -2.76 10.09
C PHE A 172 -3.90 -4.09 9.57
N VAL A 173 -4.62 -4.75 8.66
CA VAL A 173 -4.19 -6.04 8.08
C VAL A 173 -2.89 -5.87 7.29
N LEU A 174 -2.72 -4.76 6.57
CA LEU A 174 -1.49 -4.47 5.82
C LEU A 174 -0.30 -4.24 6.75
N ILE A 175 -0.45 -3.39 7.78
CA ILE A 175 0.61 -3.11 8.76
C ILE A 175 1.00 -4.40 9.48
N PHE A 176 0.01 -5.18 9.92
CA PHE A 176 0.21 -6.48 10.54
C PHE A 176 1.01 -7.41 9.62
N SER A 177 0.59 -7.54 8.36
CA SER A 177 1.23 -8.42 7.38
C SER A 177 2.67 -8.01 7.08
N VAL A 178 2.93 -6.72 6.91
CA VAL A 178 4.28 -6.18 6.68
C VAL A 178 5.17 -6.42 7.89
N SER A 179 4.64 -6.25 9.12
CA SER A 179 5.35 -6.51 10.35
C SER A 179 5.76 -7.98 10.48
N VAL A 180 4.85 -8.91 10.16
CA VAL A 180 5.14 -10.37 10.15
C VAL A 180 6.22 -10.69 9.12
N ILE A 181 6.08 -10.20 7.88
CA ILE A 181 7.06 -10.43 6.80
C ILE A 181 8.44 -9.90 7.19
N SER A 182 8.49 -8.71 7.78
CA SER A 182 9.75 -8.09 8.22
C SER A 182 10.42 -8.89 9.34
N HIS A 183 9.63 -9.43 10.28
CA HIS A 183 10.16 -10.25 11.38
C HIS A 183 10.74 -11.57 10.87
N ILE A 184 10.01 -12.29 10.02
CA ILE A 184 10.45 -13.54 9.41
C ILE A 184 11.70 -13.31 8.55
N GLY A 185 11.68 -12.30 7.69
CA GLY A 185 12.83 -12.00 6.82
C GLY A 185 14.10 -11.63 7.60
N ARG A 186 13.96 -11.02 8.78
CA ARG A 186 15.09 -10.72 9.65
C ARG A 186 15.71 -11.98 10.26
N ASN A 187 14.88 -12.94 10.65
CA ASN A 187 15.34 -14.20 11.22
C ASN A 187 16.08 -15.03 10.15
N ASP A 188 15.53 -15.18 8.96
CA ASP A 188 16.19 -15.84 7.82
C ASP A 188 17.54 -15.21 7.46
N PHE A 189 17.64 -13.87 7.54
CA PHE A 189 18.89 -13.17 7.28
C PHE A 189 19.92 -13.40 8.38
N ALA A 190 19.51 -13.40 9.65
CA ALA A 190 20.39 -13.70 10.79
C ALA A 190 20.91 -15.15 10.74
N ASP A 191 20.06 -16.12 10.39
CA ASP A 191 20.43 -17.53 10.25
C ASP A 191 21.43 -17.75 9.11
N ARG A 192 21.27 -17.06 8.00
CA ARG A 192 22.24 -17.07 6.88
C ARG A 192 23.58 -16.47 7.28
N LEU A 193 23.60 -15.39 8.04
CA LEU A 193 24.85 -14.80 8.55
C LEU A 193 25.56 -15.77 9.50
N ASN A 194 24.82 -16.41 10.41
CA ASN A 194 25.40 -17.39 11.35
C ASN A 194 25.92 -18.67 10.65
N SER A 195 25.33 -19.02 9.51
CA SER A 195 25.80 -20.17 8.70
C SER A 195 27.06 -19.88 7.87
N LEU A 196 27.44 -18.60 7.74
CA LEU A 196 28.62 -18.13 7.01
C LEU A 196 29.82 -17.84 7.95
N ALA A 197 29.59 -17.83 9.26
CA ALA A 197 30.62 -17.65 10.30
C ALA A 197 31.15 -18.98 10.81
#